data_cb691eb1b513bb3dfbe2c27623fa75fb
#
_entry.id   cb691eb1b513bb3dfbe2c27623fa75fb
#
_cell.length_a   1.000
_cell.length_b   1.000
_cell.length_c   1.000
_cell.angle_alpha   90.00
_cell.angle_beta   90.00
_cell.angle_gamma   90.00
#
_symmetry.space_group_name_H-M   'P 1'
#
loop_
_entity.id
_entity.type
_entity.pdbx_description
1 polymer ?
#
loop_
_entity_poly.entity_id
_entity_poly.type
_entity_poly.pdbx_seq_one_letter_code
_entity_poly.pdbx_strand_id
1 'polypeptide(L)'
;MKHTVKNGFHTKPVKINLVGVGGGGSLVLSGLVRLHLAMKSLGHPYGLDVEVWDPDRVSPANIGRQLFAASEVGLNKAEALVNRYNLGFALNWKAHAERYRFTRTFDILIACVDSRKSRKEIFQTLPKKNGPYVLDGGVLATCGQVIIGNGSNELPYPYVELPTLIDTKVKEQNLPSCSLAESLSIQELFVNQWLATAELELCWRLFRKGGLDYRGFYINLDTGRMNPVPID
;
A
#
# COMPACT_ATOMS: atom_id res chain seq x y z
N MET A 1 -7.33 22.96 -0.97
CA MET A 1 -6.38 23.36 0.12
C MET A 1 -5.07 22.56 0.04
N LYS A 2 -4.11 22.83 0.92
CA LYS A 2 -2.83 22.11 1.01
C LYS A 2 -2.71 21.52 2.41
N HIS A 3 -2.45 20.23 2.52
CA HIS A 3 -2.18 19.58 3.81
C HIS A 3 -0.69 19.68 4.16
N THR A 4 -0.37 20.05 5.40
CA THR A 4 1.01 20.10 5.91
C THR A 4 1.19 19.11 7.04
N VAL A 5 2.29 18.37 7.01
CA VAL A 5 2.65 17.41 8.07
C VAL A 5 3.03 18.17 9.34
N LYS A 6 2.24 18.02 10.40
CA LYS A 6 2.43 18.78 11.67
C LYS A 6 3.68 18.33 12.44
N ASN A 7 4.03 17.04 12.39
CA ASN A 7 5.23 16.49 13.01
C ASN A 7 6.09 15.91 11.90
N GLY A 8 7.16 16.61 11.54
CA GLY A 8 8.05 16.16 10.47
C GLY A 8 8.58 14.73 10.70
N PHE A 9 8.64 13.96 9.63
CA PHE A 9 9.19 12.59 9.66
C PHE A 9 10.72 12.54 9.80
N HIS A 10 11.39 13.67 10.08
CA HIS A 10 12.86 13.80 9.98
C HIS A 10 13.64 13.40 11.24
N THR A 11 13.00 13.25 12.38
CA THR A 11 13.68 13.08 13.68
C THR A 11 13.72 11.65 14.20
N LYS A 12 13.01 10.74 13.57
CA LYS A 12 12.87 9.32 13.96
C LYS A 12 12.69 8.43 12.72
N PRO A 13 12.85 7.10 12.85
CA PRO A 13 12.45 6.18 11.78
C PRO A 13 10.98 6.38 11.45
N VAL A 14 10.64 6.45 10.16
CA VAL A 14 9.23 6.50 9.73
C VAL A 14 8.69 5.07 9.74
N LYS A 15 7.76 4.79 10.63
CA LYS A 15 7.17 3.46 10.78
C LYS A 15 6.04 3.24 9.81
N ILE A 16 6.18 2.24 8.97
CA ILE A 16 5.19 1.87 7.94
C ILE A 16 4.68 0.45 8.20
N ASN A 17 3.36 0.31 8.28
CA ASN A 17 2.70 -0.99 8.17
C ASN A 17 2.19 -1.18 6.75
N LEU A 18 2.73 -2.17 6.03
CA LEU A 18 2.24 -2.60 4.72
C LEU A 18 1.40 -3.87 4.90
N VAL A 19 0.13 -3.79 4.55
CA VAL A 19 -0.84 -4.88 4.72
C VAL A 19 -1.26 -5.44 3.37
N GLY A 20 -0.88 -6.69 3.12
CA GLY A 20 -1.03 -7.38 1.84
C GLY A 20 0.15 -7.11 0.90
N VAL A 21 0.81 -8.19 0.44
CA VAL A 21 1.89 -8.13 -0.56
C VAL A 21 1.61 -9.03 -1.76
N GLY A 22 0.37 -8.95 -2.24
CA GLY A 22 -0.05 -9.51 -3.53
C GLY A 22 0.40 -8.66 -4.73
N GLY A 23 -0.48 -8.47 -5.71
CA GLY A 23 -0.20 -7.72 -6.95
C GLY A 23 0.33 -6.30 -6.70
N GLY A 24 -0.46 -5.46 -6.01
CA GLY A 24 -0.06 -4.09 -5.69
C GLY A 24 1.00 -4.01 -4.59
N GLY A 25 0.78 -4.69 -3.47
CA GLY A 25 1.65 -4.55 -2.29
C GLY A 25 3.08 -5.07 -2.49
N SER A 26 3.32 -6.07 -3.34
CA SER A 26 4.69 -6.49 -3.69
C SER A 26 5.45 -5.39 -4.44
N LEU A 27 4.77 -4.64 -5.28
CA LEU A 27 5.30 -3.48 -6.01
C LEU A 27 5.55 -2.29 -5.07
N VAL A 28 4.61 -2.03 -4.16
CA VAL A 28 4.76 -1.00 -3.11
C VAL A 28 5.99 -1.31 -2.25
N LEU A 29 6.14 -2.55 -1.77
CA LEU A 29 7.29 -2.93 -0.95
C LEU A 29 8.62 -2.70 -1.67
N SER A 30 8.72 -3.07 -2.96
CA SER A 30 9.87 -2.77 -3.81
C SER A 30 10.15 -1.26 -3.91
N GLY A 31 9.10 -0.44 -4.02
CA GLY A 31 9.19 1.01 -4.04
C GLY A 31 9.61 1.61 -2.71
N LEU A 32 9.16 1.05 -1.58
CA LEU A 32 9.57 1.49 -0.24
C LEU A 32 11.08 1.31 -0.01
N VAL A 33 11.71 0.27 -0.59
CA VAL A 33 13.18 0.14 -0.58
C VAL A 33 13.82 1.35 -1.24
N ARG A 34 13.35 1.75 -2.43
CA ARG A 34 13.87 2.94 -3.12
C ARG A 34 13.64 4.23 -2.35
N LEU A 35 12.46 4.38 -1.72
CA LEU A 35 12.17 5.52 -0.84
C LEU A 35 13.10 5.57 0.37
N HIS A 36 13.35 4.44 1.03
CA HIS A 36 14.30 4.34 2.14
C HIS A 36 15.69 4.84 1.74
N LEU A 37 16.22 4.32 0.63
CA LEU A 37 17.54 4.70 0.13
C LEU A 37 17.60 6.18 -0.27
N ALA A 38 16.56 6.70 -0.94
CA ALA A 38 16.47 8.10 -1.32
C ALA A 38 16.42 9.02 -0.10
N MET A 39 15.63 8.69 0.91
CA MET A 39 15.57 9.45 2.17
C MET A 39 16.94 9.48 2.86
N LYS A 40 17.63 8.34 2.95
CA LYS A 40 18.98 8.25 3.53
C LYS A 40 19.97 9.11 2.75
N SER A 41 19.96 9.03 1.43
CA SER A 41 20.83 9.84 0.55
C SER A 41 20.57 11.34 0.67
N LEU A 42 19.35 11.75 1.03
CA LEU A 42 18.99 13.15 1.27
C LEU A 42 19.21 13.60 2.73
N GLY A 43 19.89 12.77 3.54
CA GLY A 43 20.28 13.14 4.91
C GLY A 43 19.29 12.74 6.00
N HIS A 44 18.25 11.96 5.69
CA HIS A 44 17.39 11.41 6.74
C HIS A 44 18.17 10.39 7.59
N PRO A 45 18.32 10.58 8.91
CA PRO A 45 19.23 9.76 9.73
C PRO A 45 18.82 8.29 9.80
N TYR A 46 17.53 7.99 9.74
CA TYR A 46 16.98 6.65 9.99
C TYR A 46 16.35 5.98 8.77
N GLY A 47 15.70 6.75 7.88
CA GLY A 47 14.89 6.21 6.78
C GLY A 47 13.58 5.58 7.26
N LEU A 48 13.15 4.48 6.61
CA LEU A 48 11.92 3.76 6.90
C LEU A 48 12.17 2.56 7.82
N ASP A 49 11.23 2.27 8.72
CA ASP A 49 11.08 1.05 9.50
C ASP A 49 9.78 0.39 9.07
N VAL A 50 9.85 -0.73 8.35
CA VAL A 50 8.67 -1.33 7.67
C VAL A 50 8.34 -2.68 8.28
N GLU A 51 7.07 -2.86 8.63
CA GLU A 51 6.48 -4.14 9.00
C GLU A 51 5.47 -4.57 7.93
N VAL A 52 5.60 -5.81 7.45
CA VAL A 52 4.82 -6.35 6.33
C VAL A 52 3.94 -7.49 6.81
N TRP A 53 2.65 -7.44 6.48
CA TRP A 53 1.65 -8.40 6.92
C TRP A 53 0.98 -9.08 5.73
N ASP A 54 1.11 -10.41 5.63
CA ASP A 54 0.40 -11.21 4.64
C ASP A 54 0.29 -12.67 5.12
N PRO A 55 -0.91 -13.25 5.24
CA PRO A 55 -1.09 -14.64 5.66
C PRO A 55 -0.82 -15.65 4.55
N ASP A 56 -0.80 -15.22 3.29
CA ASP A 56 -0.80 -16.11 2.14
C ASP A 56 0.59 -16.69 1.84
N ARG A 57 0.57 -17.79 1.10
CA ARG A 57 1.76 -18.41 0.52
C ARG A 57 1.85 -18.12 -0.97
N VAL A 58 3.08 -18.09 -1.46
CA VAL A 58 3.36 -17.96 -2.90
C VAL A 58 2.89 -19.20 -3.63
N SER A 59 2.09 -19.02 -4.68
CA SER A 59 1.64 -20.06 -5.59
C SER A 59 2.22 -19.85 -7.00
N PRO A 60 2.24 -20.87 -7.87
CA PRO A 60 2.66 -20.71 -9.26
C PRO A 60 1.91 -19.62 -10.02
N ALA A 61 0.61 -19.40 -9.73
CA ALA A 61 -0.22 -18.35 -10.32
C ALA A 61 0.19 -16.91 -9.92
N ASN A 62 1.02 -16.75 -8.91
CA ASN A 62 1.51 -15.44 -8.50
C ASN A 62 2.72 -14.97 -9.34
N ILE A 63 3.45 -15.90 -9.97
CA ILE A 63 4.65 -15.60 -10.76
C ILE A 63 4.25 -14.83 -12.02
N GLY A 64 4.98 -13.74 -12.30
CA GLY A 64 4.75 -12.88 -13.48
C GLY A 64 3.79 -11.72 -13.26
N ARG A 65 2.81 -11.83 -12.33
CA ARG A 65 1.89 -10.74 -11.96
C ARG A 65 2.27 -10.08 -10.63
N GLN A 66 2.86 -10.84 -9.75
CA GLN A 66 3.40 -10.42 -8.46
C GLN A 66 4.92 -10.59 -8.49
N LEU A 67 5.65 -9.88 -7.65
CA LEU A 67 7.12 -9.91 -7.65
C LEU A 67 7.70 -11.15 -6.94
N PHE A 68 7.23 -12.34 -7.32
CA PHE A 68 7.74 -13.61 -6.79
C PHE A 68 8.50 -14.40 -7.84
N ALA A 69 9.54 -15.13 -7.39
CA ALA A 69 10.32 -16.06 -8.19
C ALA A 69 9.80 -17.49 -8.03
N ALA A 70 10.12 -18.37 -9.00
CA ALA A 70 9.73 -19.79 -8.95
C ALA A 70 10.28 -20.51 -7.71
N SER A 71 11.47 -20.13 -7.25
CA SER A 71 12.11 -20.67 -6.03
C SER A 71 11.41 -20.32 -4.73
N GLU A 72 10.46 -19.38 -4.75
CA GLU A 72 9.73 -18.91 -3.58
C GLU A 72 8.36 -19.58 -3.42
N VAL A 73 7.95 -20.41 -4.37
CA VAL A 73 6.68 -21.16 -4.29
C VAL A 73 6.62 -21.97 -3.00
N GLY A 74 5.51 -21.80 -2.26
CA GLY A 74 5.28 -22.43 -0.95
C GLY A 74 5.74 -21.59 0.25
N LEU A 75 6.63 -20.60 0.07
CA LEU A 75 7.00 -19.69 1.16
C LEU A 75 5.85 -18.72 1.48
N ASN A 76 5.82 -18.17 2.70
CA ASN A 76 4.91 -17.06 3.00
C ASN A 76 5.30 -15.83 2.19
N LYS A 77 4.30 -15.09 1.67
CA LYS A 77 4.54 -13.94 0.78
C LYS A 77 5.31 -12.81 1.47
N ALA A 78 4.95 -12.45 2.70
CA ALA A 78 5.64 -11.38 3.44
C ALA A 78 7.08 -11.79 3.77
N GLU A 79 7.30 -13.00 4.26
CA GLU A 79 8.63 -13.52 4.60
C GLU A 79 9.54 -13.59 3.36
N ALA A 80 9.05 -14.12 2.24
CA ALA A 80 9.83 -14.24 1.01
C ALA A 80 10.36 -12.88 0.54
N LEU A 81 9.48 -11.86 0.45
CA LEU A 81 9.85 -10.53 -0.01
C LEU A 81 10.72 -9.78 0.98
N VAL A 82 10.37 -9.79 2.27
CA VAL A 82 11.14 -9.07 3.30
C VAL A 82 12.55 -9.65 3.43
N ASN A 83 12.71 -10.97 3.44
CA ASN A 83 14.02 -11.62 3.48
C ASN A 83 14.87 -11.25 2.27
N ARG A 84 14.27 -11.24 1.06
CA ARG A 84 14.96 -10.84 -0.16
C ARG A 84 15.48 -9.41 -0.08
N TYR A 85 14.65 -8.46 0.35
CA TYR A 85 15.05 -7.06 0.43
C TYR A 85 16.00 -6.77 1.60
N ASN A 86 15.80 -7.42 2.75
CA ASN A 86 16.73 -7.32 3.87
C ASN A 86 18.13 -7.78 3.47
N LEU A 87 18.21 -8.93 2.79
CA LEU A 87 19.52 -9.46 2.32
C LEU A 87 20.13 -8.57 1.23
N GLY A 88 19.33 -8.15 0.25
CA GLY A 88 19.83 -7.40 -0.91
C GLY A 88 20.23 -5.95 -0.60
N PHE A 89 19.63 -5.32 0.43
CA PHE A 89 19.81 -3.90 0.70
C PHE A 89 20.25 -3.60 2.16
N ALA A 90 20.68 -4.64 2.90
CA ALA A 90 21.09 -4.54 4.30
C ALA A 90 20.02 -3.85 5.20
N LEU A 91 18.75 -4.20 4.99
CA LEU A 91 17.62 -3.69 5.78
C LEU A 91 17.33 -4.64 6.96
N ASN A 92 16.51 -4.15 7.90
CA ASN A 92 16.05 -4.94 9.05
C ASN A 92 14.53 -4.79 9.23
N TRP A 93 13.79 -4.93 8.12
CA TRP A 93 12.34 -4.88 8.10
C TRP A 93 11.75 -6.19 8.60
N LYS A 94 10.52 -6.15 9.09
CA LYS A 94 9.88 -7.31 9.69
C LYS A 94 8.76 -7.85 8.83
N ALA A 95 8.64 -9.18 8.80
CA ALA A 95 7.55 -9.91 8.16
C ALA A 95 6.68 -10.59 9.21
N HIS A 96 5.37 -10.57 8.97
CA HIS A 96 4.35 -11.22 9.77
C HIS A 96 3.52 -12.13 8.85
N ALA A 97 3.70 -13.46 8.99
CA ALA A 97 3.00 -14.49 8.22
C ALA A 97 1.57 -14.70 8.75
N GLU A 98 0.86 -13.64 9.05
CA GLU A 98 -0.48 -13.67 9.63
C GLU A 98 -1.34 -12.49 9.15
N ARG A 99 -2.64 -12.54 9.43
CA ARG A 99 -3.54 -11.39 9.18
C ARG A 99 -3.14 -10.22 10.03
N TYR A 100 -3.28 -9.02 9.46
CA TYR A 100 -2.96 -7.77 10.17
C TYR A 100 -3.72 -7.68 11.49
N ARG A 101 -2.96 -7.39 12.54
CA ARG A 101 -3.49 -7.06 13.86
C ARG A 101 -2.89 -5.74 14.28
N PHE A 102 -3.70 -4.86 14.82
CA PHE A 102 -3.20 -3.59 15.33
C PHE A 102 -2.13 -3.84 16.40
N THR A 103 -0.91 -3.46 16.09
CA THR A 103 0.22 -3.57 17.01
C THR A 103 0.98 -2.28 17.01
N ARG A 104 0.93 -1.55 18.08
CA ARG A 104 1.77 -0.37 18.35
C ARG A 104 1.55 0.83 17.41
N THR A 105 2.14 1.97 17.80
CA THR A 105 2.13 3.22 17.04
C THR A 105 2.94 3.09 15.74
N PHE A 106 2.31 3.36 14.62
CA PHE A 106 2.93 3.53 13.31
C PHE A 106 2.59 4.93 12.76
N ASP A 107 3.35 5.37 11.78
CA ASP A 107 3.15 6.69 11.16
C ASP A 107 2.27 6.59 9.91
N ILE A 108 2.45 5.50 9.14
CA ILE A 108 1.73 5.26 7.88
C ILE A 108 1.29 3.80 7.81
N LEU A 109 0.05 3.57 7.39
CA LEU A 109 -0.46 2.27 6.98
C LEU A 109 -0.77 2.30 5.49
N ILE A 110 -0.29 1.31 4.76
CA ILE A 110 -0.60 1.12 3.34
C ILE A 110 -1.38 -0.18 3.20
N ALA A 111 -2.65 -0.06 2.80
CA ALA A 111 -3.57 -1.18 2.67
C ALA A 111 -3.64 -1.63 1.20
N CYS A 112 -2.94 -2.72 0.88
CA CYS A 112 -2.96 -3.38 -0.42
C CYS A 112 -3.75 -4.69 -0.39
N VAL A 113 -4.84 -4.70 0.39
CA VAL A 113 -5.72 -5.87 0.53
C VAL A 113 -6.82 -5.85 -0.53
N ASP A 114 -7.23 -7.03 -0.97
CA ASP A 114 -8.22 -7.21 -2.03
C ASP A 114 -9.67 -7.28 -1.51
N SER A 115 -9.89 -7.61 -0.22
CA SER A 115 -11.24 -7.79 0.31
C SER A 115 -11.74 -6.60 1.14
N ARG A 116 -13.04 -6.28 0.97
CA ARG A 116 -13.75 -5.29 1.80
C ARG A 116 -13.76 -5.68 3.27
N LYS A 117 -13.79 -6.98 3.56
CA LYS A 117 -13.72 -7.49 4.93
C LYS A 117 -12.39 -7.10 5.58
N SER A 118 -11.27 -7.34 4.91
CA SER A 118 -9.94 -6.97 5.42
C SER A 118 -9.80 -5.45 5.60
N ARG A 119 -10.30 -4.64 4.64
CA ARG A 119 -10.34 -3.18 4.79
C ARG A 119 -11.15 -2.74 6.00
N LYS A 120 -12.31 -3.35 6.22
CA LYS A 120 -13.17 -3.06 7.39
C LYS A 120 -12.48 -3.41 8.70
N GLU A 121 -11.81 -4.57 8.78
CA GLU A 121 -11.03 -4.99 9.94
C GLU A 121 -9.90 -3.99 10.24
N ILE A 122 -9.15 -3.55 9.22
CA ILE A 122 -8.12 -2.51 9.35
C ILE A 122 -8.75 -1.21 9.87
N PHE A 123 -9.84 -0.73 9.24
CA PHE A 123 -10.48 0.53 9.63
C PHE A 123 -10.95 0.54 11.08
N GLN A 124 -11.45 -0.58 11.57
CA GLN A 124 -11.90 -0.72 12.96
C GLN A 124 -10.77 -0.56 13.99
N THR A 125 -9.51 -0.73 13.58
CA THR A 125 -8.36 -0.55 14.45
C THR A 125 -7.87 0.90 14.54
N LEU A 126 -8.32 1.77 13.64
CA LEU A 126 -7.84 3.14 13.54
C LEU A 126 -8.52 4.06 14.57
N PRO A 127 -7.80 5.06 15.09
CA PRO A 127 -8.42 6.10 15.91
C PRO A 127 -9.42 6.89 15.07
N LYS A 128 -10.51 7.34 15.69
CA LYS A 128 -11.59 8.05 14.97
C LYS A 128 -11.16 9.38 14.36
N LYS A 129 -10.16 10.05 14.94
CA LYS A 129 -9.68 11.37 14.49
C LYS A 129 -8.16 11.50 14.71
N ASN A 130 -7.51 12.25 13.82
CA ASN A 130 -6.11 12.67 13.95
C ASN A 130 -5.15 11.50 14.25
N GLY A 131 -5.29 10.42 13.49
CA GLY A 131 -4.45 9.24 13.62
C GLY A 131 -3.29 9.20 12.61
N PRO A 132 -2.74 8.01 12.37
CA PRO A 132 -1.72 7.79 11.37
C PRO A 132 -2.26 8.06 9.97
N TYR A 133 -1.37 8.28 9.00
CA TYR A 133 -1.76 8.28 7.59
C TYR A 133 -2.15 6.87 7.16
N VAL A 134 -3.24 6.77 6.42
CA VAL A 134 -3.71 5.52 5.83
C VAL A 134 -3.85 5.73 4.33
N LEU A 135 -3.15 4.92 3.55
CA LEU A 135 -3.31 4.82 2.12
C LEU A 135 -4.10 3.55 1.81
N ASP A 136 -5.09 3.67 0.93
CA ASP A 136 -5.81 2.51 0.39
C ASP A 136 -5.82 2.58 -1.13
N GLY A 137 -5.32 1.53 -1.76
CA GLY A 137 -5.35 1.32 -3.20
C GLY A 137 -6.42 0.29 -3.58
N GLY A 138 -7.35 0.69 -4.42
CA GLY A 138 -8.37 -0.20 -5.00
C GLY A 138 -8.18 -0.34 -6.49
N VAL A 139 -8.22 -1.58 -6.97
CA VAL A 139 -7.99 -1.95 -8.38
C VAL A 139 -9.21 -2.64 -8.96
N LEU A 140 -9.57 -2.27 -10.18
CA LEU A 140 -10.45 -2.99 -11.09
C LEU A 140 -9.65 -3.52 -12.29
N ALA A 141 -10.33 -3.90 -13.38
CA ALA A 141 -9.67 -4.44 -14.58
C ALA A 141 -8.62 -3.49 -15.18
N THR A 142 -9.01 -2.27 -15.51
CA THR A 142 -8.18 -1.26 -16.19
C THR A 142 -8.08 0.06 -15.43
N CYS A 143 -8.75 0.16 -14.31
CA CYS A 143 -8.79 1.40 -13.52
C CYS A 143 -8.67 1.12 -12.02
N GLY A 144 -8.44 2.20 -11.27
CA GLY A 144 -8.34 2.12 -9.82
C GLY A 144 -8.25 3.48 -9.17
N GLN A 145 -8.21 3.47 -7.85
CA GLN A 145 -8.02 4.65 -7.03
C GLN A 145 -6.97 4.42 -5.94
N VAL A 146 -6.28 5.47 -5.59
CA VAL A 146 -5.44 5.56 -4.40
C VAL A 146 -5.87 6.78 -3.61
N ILE A 147 -6.16 6.63 -2.34
CA ILE A 147 -6.55 7.73 -1.46
C ILE A 147 -5.77 7.64 -0.15
N ILE A 148 -5.28 8.79 0.31
CA ILE A 148 -4.65 8.96 1.62
C ILE A 148 -5.53 9.79 2.55
N GLY A 149 -5.56 9.43 3.83
CA GLY A 149 -6.18 10.21 4.89
C GLY A 149 -5.56 9.92 6.24
N ASN A 150 -5.78 10.80 7.22
CA ASN A 150 -5.30 10.65 8.59
C ASN A 150 -6.41 10.85 9.64
N GLY A 151 -7.66 10.89 9.19
CA GLY A 151 -8.82 11.10 10.05
C GLY A 151 -9.00 12.54 10.54
N SER A 152 -8.27 13.52 10.00
CA SER A 152 -8.57 14.93 10.21
C SER A 152 -9.74 15.39 9.33
N ASN A 153 -10.28 16.58 9.61
CA ASN A 153 -11.34 17.15 8.78
C ASN A 153 -10.86 17.45 7.34
N GLU A 154 -9.59 17.84 7.17
CA GLU A 154 -8.98 18.11 5.87
C GLU A 154 -8.64 16.83 5.10
N LEU A 155 -8.32 15.75 5.82
CA LEU A 155 -7.90 14.46 5.28
C LEU A 155 -8.66 13.32 5.97
N PRO A 156 -9.98 13.17 5.76
CA PRO A 156 -10.72 12.04 6.29
C PRO A 156 -10.12 10.73 5.78
N TYR A 157 -10.26 9.65 6.57
CA TYR A 157 -9.79 8.34 6.14
C TYR A 157 -10.48 7.90 4.83
N PRO A 158 -9.79 7.12 3.97
CA PRO A 158 -10.38 6.64 2.71
C PRO A 158 -11.75 6.00 2.87
N TYR A 159 -11.96 5.26 3.95
CA TYR A 159 -13.19 4.52 4.23
C TYR A 159 -14.35 5.39 4.71
N VAL A 160 -14.07 6.61 5.17
CA VAL A 160 -15.10 7.60 5.50
C VAL A 160 -15.62 8.25 4.23
N GLU A 161 -14.72 8.54 3.30
CA GLU A 161 -15.05 9.16 2.02
C GLU A 161 -15.68 8.18 1.03
N LEU A 162 -15.14 6.97 0.98
CA LEU A 162 -15.61 5.88 0.13
C LEU A 162 -16.09 4.70 0.99
N PRO A 163 -17.25 4.79 1.63
CA PRO A 163 -17.75 3.73 2.52
C PRO A 163 -18.01 2.41 1.79
N THR A 164 -18.17 2.43 0.48
CA THR A 164 -18.28 1.22 -0.35
C THR A 164 -17.03 0.33 -0.30
N LEU A 165 -15.85 0.87 0.05
CA LEU A 165 -14.62 0.11 0.21
C LEU A 165 -14.68 -0.88 1.39
N ILE A 166 -15.54 -0.64 2.36
CA ILE A 166 -15.73 -1.49 3.55
C ILE A 166 -17.15 -2.08 3.66
N ASP A 167 -18.00 -1.86 2.67
CA ASP A 167 -19.36 -2.42 2.66
C ASP A 167 -19.31 -3.90 2.23
N THR A 168 -19.36 -4.78 3.22
CA THR A 168 -19.32 -6.24 3.02
C THR A 168 -20.60 -6.82 2.39
N LYS A 169 -21.66 -6.01 2.19
CA LYS A 169 -22.87 -6.41 1.44
C LYS A 169 -22.66 -6.34 -0.07
N VAL A 170 -21.73 -5.52 -0.53
CA VAL A 170 -21.37 -5.43 -1.95
C VAL A 170 -20.59 -6.67 -2.34
N LYS A 171 -21.05 -7.36 -3.39
CA LYS A 171 -20.43 -8.59 -3.89
C LYS A 171 -19.01 -8.29 -4.40
N GLU A 172 -18.03 -9.02 -3.93
CA GLU A 172 -16.65 -8.92 -4.44
C GLU A 172 -16.54 -9.65 -5.78
N GLN A 173 -15.83 -9.03 -6.72
CA GLN A 173 -15.58 -9.62 -8.04
C GLN A 173 -14.26 -10.43 -8.07
N ASN A 174 -13.60 -10.60 -6.93
CA ASN A 174 -12.32 -11.27 -6.82
C ASN A 174 -12.50 -12.79 -6.92
N LEU A 175 -12.37 -13.32 -8.12
CA LEU A 175 -12.24 -14.76 -8.33
C LEU A 175 -10.76 -15.14 -8.15
N PRO A 176 -10.45 -16.19 -7.36
CA PRO A 176 -9.09 -16.71 -7.31
C PRO A 176 -8.72 -17.23 -8.69
N SER A 177 -7.64 -16.73 -9.27
CA SER A 177 -7.13 -17.22 -10.54
C SER A 177 -6.13 -18.34 -10.34
N CYS A 178 -6.28 -19.43 -11.08
CA CYS A 178 -5.41 -20.60 -11.01
C CYS A 178 -4.15 -20.46 -11.87
N SER A 179 -4.12 -19.48 -12.80
CA SER A 179 -3.00 -19.25 -13.71
C SER A 179 -2.77 -17.76 -13.98
N LEU A 180 -1.58 -17.42 -14.50
CA LEU A 180 -1.27 -16.07 -14.96
C LEU A 180 -2.21 -15.62 -16.09
N ALA A 181 -2.48 -16.49 -17.06
CA ALA A 181 -3.37 -16.20 -18.19
C ALA A 181 -4.79 -15.86 -17.72
N GLU A 182 -5.33 -16.61 -16.78
CA GLU A 182 -6.65 -16.34 -16.18
C GLU A 182 -6.65 -15.00 -15.42
N SER A 183 -5.58 -14.68 -14.68
CA SER A 183 -5.43 -13.39 -14.02
C SER A 183 -5.43 -12.24 -15.00
N LEU A 184 -4.75 -12.36 -16.14
CA LEU A 184 -4.65 -11.33 -17.18
C LEU A 184 -5.95 -11.15 -17.97
N SER A 185 -6.83 -12.16 -18.00
CA SER A 185 -8.17 -12.02 -18.58
C SER A 185 -9.10 -11.15 -17.72
N ILE A 186 -8.78 -10.96 -16.44
CA ILE A 186 -9.58 -10.20 -15.47
C ILE A 186 -8.99 -8.80 -15.23
N GLN A 187 -7.68 -8.65 -15.27
CA GLN A 187 -6.99 -7.43 -14.88
C GLN A 187 -5.77 -7.17 -15.78
N GLU A 188 -5.64 -5.94 -16.24
CA GLU A 188 -4.49 -5.49 -17.03
C GLU A 188 -3.17 -5.61 -16.25
N LEU A 189 -2.11 -6.02 -16.96
CA LEU A 189 -0.80 -6.34 -16.37
C LEU A 189 -0.22 -5.20 -15.51
N PHE A 190 -0.31 -3.97 -16.00
CA PHE A 190 0.36 -2.83 -15.38
C PHE A 190 -0.52 -1.96 -14.48
N VAL A 191 -1.80 -2.27 -14.31
CA VAL A 191 -2.70 -1.46 -13.46
C VAL A 191 -2.21 -1.39 -11.99
N ASN A 192 -1.72 -2.51 -11.46
CA ASN A 192 -1.13 -2.56 -10.12
C ASN A 192 0.15 -1.72 -10.01
N GLN A 193 0.98 -1.68 -11.08
CA GLN A 193 2.20 -0.87 -11.09
C GLN A 193 1.89 0.63 -11.04
N TRP A 194 0.88 1.08 -11.79
CA TRP A 194 0.44 2.47 -11.74
C TRP A 194 -0.06 2.88 -10.36
N LEU A 195 -0.86 2.03 -9.72
CA LEU A 195 -1.36 2.29 -8.37
C LEU A 195 -0.26 2.31 -7.34
N ALA A 196 0.62 1.32 -7.35
CA ALA A 196 1.78 1.29 -6.46
C ALA A 196 2.65 2.55 -6.62
N THR A 197 2.85 3.02 -7.86
CA THR A 197 3.60 4.27 -8.12
C THR A 197 2.87 5.48 -7.54
N ALA A 198 1.54 5.55 -7.64
CA ALA A 198 0.76 6.64 -7.05
C ALA A 198 0.79 6.63 -5.52
N GLU A 199 0.72 5.47 -4.88
CA GLU A 199 0.88 5.32 -3.42
C GLU A 199 2.25 5.81 -2.94
N LEU A 200 3.30 5.38 -3.64
CA LEU A 200 4.68 5.77 -3.35
C LEU A 200 4.92 7.27 -3.57
N GLU A 201 4.32 7.88 -4.60
CA GLU A 201 4.40 9.32 -4.84
C GLU A 201 3.75 10.13 -3.69
N LEU A 202 2.61 9.68 -3.16
CA LEU A 202 1.99 10.30 -1.99
C LEU A 202 2.90 10.23 -0.76
N CYS A 203 3.51 9.06 -0.49
CA CYS A 203 4.49 8.91 0.57
C CYS A 203 5.70 9.84 0.35
N TRP A 204 6.24 9.89 -0.89
CA TRP A 204 7.37 10.74 -1.23
C TRP A 204 7.09 12.22 -1.01
N ARG A 205 5.87 12.69 -1.33
CA ARG A 205 5.45 14.07 -1.06
C ARG A 205 5.41 14.39 0.42
N LEU A 206 4.88 13.48 1.26
CA LEU A 206 4.91 13.64 2.70
C LEU A 206 6.34 13.83 3.22
N PHE A 207 7.28 13.01 2.73
CA PHE A 207 8.68 13.05 3.17
C PHE A 207 9.45 14.23 2.59
N ARG A 208 9.33 14.46 1.28
CA ARG A 208 10.15 15.43 0.55
C ARG A 208 9.61 16.86 0.63
N LYS A 209 8.28 17.02 0.59
CA LYS A 209 7.62 18.34 0.58
C LYS A 209 6.99 18.71 1.92
N GLY A 210 6.95 17.79 2.87
CA GLY A 210 6.29 18.01 4.16
C GLY A 210 4.79 18.21 4.05
N GLY A 211 4.15 17.71 2.98
CA GLY A 211 2.72 17.88 2.79
C GLY A 211 2.19 17.40 1.45
N LEU A 212 0.89 17.59 1.23
CA LEU A 212 0.16 17.14 0.04
C LEU A 212 -0.62 18.31 -0.58
N ASP A 213 -0.60 18.41 -1.90
CA ASP A 213 -1.44 19.32 -2.68
C ASP A 213 -2.74 18.63 -3.18
N TYR A 214 -2.77 17.31 -3.13
CA TYR A 214 -3.90 16.44 -3.42
C TYR A 214 -3.78 15.16 -2.56
N ARG A 215 -4.90 14.47 -2.35
CA ARG A 215 -4.99 13.33 -1.43
C ARG A 215 -5.10 11.98 -2.12
N GLY A 216 -4.96 11.93 -3.43
CA GLY A 216 -5.07 10.67 -4.15
C GLY A 216 -5.19 10.86 -5.65
N PHE A 217 -5.52 9.76 -6.31
CA PHE A 217 -5.73 9.69 -7.75
C PHE A 217 -6.82 8.69 -8.12
N TYR A 218 -7.60 9.04 -9.13
CA TYR A 218 -8.35 8.07 -9.95
C TYR A 218 -7.58 7.84 -11.24
N ILE A 219 -7.31 6.58 -11.56
CA ILE A 219 -6.52 6.15 -12.72
C ILE A 219 -7.39 5.31 -13.62
N ASN A 220 -7.34 5.56 -14.93
CA ASN A 220 -8.00 4.77 -15.94
C ASN A 220 -7.04 4.56 -17.12
N LEU A 221 -6.60 3.32 -17.33
CA LEU A 221 -5.61 2.96 -18.35
C LEU A 221 -6.22 2.93 -19.75
N ASP A 222 -7.52 2.61 -19.90
CA ASP A 222 -8.18 2.61 -21.20
C ASP A 222 -8.21 4.00 -21.84
N THR A 223 -8.35 5.02 -21.01
CA THR A 223 -8.41 6.42 -21.45
C THR A 223 -7.10 7.18 -21.26
N GLY A 224 -6.09 6.58 -20.61
CA GLY A 224 -4.83 7.21 -20.25
C GLY A 224 -4.99 8.36 -19.25
N ARG A 225 -6.10 8.43 -18.51
CA ARG A 225 -6.38 9.52 -17.58
C ARG A 225 -5.92 9.21 -16.16
N MET A 226 -5.34 10.21 -15.54
CA MET A 226 -4.99 10.23 -14.12
C MET A 226 -5.51 11.54 -13.51
N ASN A 227 -6.56 11.46 -12.71
CA ASN A 227 -7.21 12.60 -12.11
C ASN A 227 -6.85 12.69 -10.62
N PRO A 228 -6.30 13.81 -10.14
CA PRO A 228 -6.03 13.98 -8.71
C PRO A 228 -7.32 14.14 -7.92
N VAL A 229 -7.31 13.61 -6.70
CA VAL A 229 -8.36 13.84 -5.71
C VAL A 229 -7.98 15.07 -4.89
N PRO A 230 -8.78 16.15 -4.88
CA PRO A 230 -8.45 17.38 -4.15
C PRO A 230 -8.44 17.15 -2.64
N ILE A 231 -7.84 18.10 -1.92
CA ILE A 231 -7.96 18.26 -0.46
C ILE A 231 -9.00 19.38 -0.26
N ASP A 232 -10.05 19.09 0.48
CA ASP A 232 -11.16 20.02 0.76
C ASP A 232 -10.78 21.15 1.73
#